data_44a55cd45d09409ea1cf0c339a3871b9
#
_entry.id   44a55cd45d09409ea1cf0c339a3871b9
#
_cell.length_a   1.000
_cell.length_b   1.000
_cell.length_c   1.000
_cell.angle_alpha   90.00
_cell.angle_beta   90.00
_cell.angle_gamma   90.00
#
_symmetry.space_group_name_H-M   'P 1'
#
loop_
_entity.id
_entity.type
_entity.pdbx_description
1 polymer ?
#
loop_
_entity_poly.entity_id
_entity_poly.type
_entity_poly.pdbx_seq_one_letter_code
_entity_poly.pdbx_strand_id
1 'polypeptide(L)'
;IFKIKGRKKNKPLFLLVSSRKQLKSLVKDITPAHYTLMKGFWPGPLTLLFEPRSVIPKNLSAGRIGIRQPGNSITRGLIESIGQPITAPSANTEGEDPPTTAKQVDESLGKSLDLIIDGGTCPGGEPSTLVDLTESTAQLIRPGAIPFKNIELALSGNTKPNHPEVLG
;
A
#
# COMPACT_ATOMS: atom_id res chain seq x y z
N ILE A 1 11.68 6.42 9.76
CA ILE A 1 10.20 6.53 9.79
C ILE A 1 9.69 6.51 11.21
N PHE A 2 9.95 5.47 12.03
CA PHE A 2 9.42 5.37 13.39
C PHE A 2 9.78 6.59 14.25
N LYS A 3 11.04 7.03 14.21
CA LYS A 3 11.51 8.21 14.95
C LYS A 3 10.87 9.50 14.43
N ILE A 4 10.83 9.70 13.12
CA ILE A 4 10.31 10.91 12.47
C ILE A 4 8.82 11.10 12.77
N LYS A 5 8.05 10.01 12.72
CA LYS A 5 6.59 10.04 12.93
C LYS A 5 6.16 9.93 14.39
N GLY A 6 7.06 9.67 15.33
CA GLY A 6 6.67 9.27 16.70
C GLY A 6 5.95 7.92 16.76
N ARG A 7 6.06 7.09 15.71
CA ARG A 7 5.31 5.84 15.54
C ARG A 7 5.87 4.72 16.41
N LYS A 8 4.99 3.98 17.06
CA LYS A 8 5.37 2.78 17.83
C LYS A 8 5.99 1.72 16.91
N LYS A 9 7.13 1.14 17.34
CA LYS A 9 7.89 0.15 16.53
C LYS A 9 7.14 -1.17 16.27
N ASN A 10 6.09 -1.47 17.03
CA ASN A 10 5.25 -2.64 16.84
C ASN A 10 4.12 -2.46 15.80
N LYS A 11 3.95 -1.25 15.26
CA LYS A 11 2.99 -1.00 14.18
C LYS A 11 3.65 -1.30 12.83
N PRO A 12 3.20 -2.33 12.09
CA PRO A 12 3.80 -2.70 10.81
C PRO A 12 3.73 -1.57 9.79
N LEU A 13 4.65 -1.58 8.84
CA LEU A 13 4.67 -0.67 7.70
C LEU A 13 4.30 -1.44 6.43
N PHE A 14 3.51 -0.80 5.58
CA PHE A 14 3.18 -1.33 4.26
C PHE A 14 4.30 -1.03 3.27
N LEU A 15 4.41 -1.89 2.24
CA LEU A 15 5.34 -1.71 1.14
C LEU A 15 4.58 -1.38 -0.16
N LEU A 16 5.18 -0.53 -0.97
CA LEU A 16 4.77 -0.31 -2.35
C LEU A 16 5.76 -1.01 -3.28
N VAL A 17 5.21 -1.64 -4.32
CA VAL A 17 5.97 -2.31 -5.38
C VAL A 17 5.57 -1.74 -6.74
N SER A 18 6.52 -1.71 -7.69
CA SER A 18 6.22 -1.31 -9.08
C SER A 18 5.74 -2.48 -9.94
N SER A 19 6.05 -3.71 -9.57
CA SER A 19 5.77 -4.89 -10.40
C SER A 19 5.53 -6.16 -9.60
N ARG A 20 4.87 -7.14 -10.25
CA ARG A 20 4.71 -8.50 -9.70
C ARG A 20 6.04 -9.24 -9.53
N LYS A 21 7.06 -8.92 -10.33
CA LYS A 21 8.40 -9.49 -10.20
C LYS A 21 9.00 -9.08 -8.84
N GLN A 22 8.90 -7.80 -8.51
CA GLN A 22 9.35 -7.27 -7.22
C GLN A 22 8.57 -7.89 -6.05
N LEU A 23 7.23 -8.04 -6.16
CA LEU A 23 6.42 -8.72 -5.15
C LEU A 23 6.92 -10.14 -4.86
N LYS A 24 7.19 -10.95 -5.91
CA LYS A 24 7.62 -12.35 -5.76
C LYS A 24 8.92 -12.51 -4.96
N SER A 25 9.80 -11.52 -4.98
CA SER A 25 11.04 -11.56 -4.19
C SER A 25 10.83 -11.29 -2.69
N LEU A 26 9.67 -10.74 -2.30
CA LEU A 26 9.37 -10.29 -0.95
C LEU A 26 8.53 -11.27 -0.15
N VAL A 27 7.70 -12.08 -0.83
CA VAL A 27 6.69 -12.92 -0.19
C VAL A 27 6.92 -14.40 -0.47
N LYS A 28 6.45 -15.27 0.43
CA LYS A 28 6.59 -16.72 0.28
C LYS A 28 5.65 -17.23 -0.81
N ASP A 29 4.34 -16.97 -0.63
CA ASP A 29 3.31 -17.53 -1.48
C ASP A 29 2.38 -16.43 -2.02
N ILE A 30 1.88 -16.67 -3.23
CA ILE A 30 0.87 -15.84 -3.88
C ILE A 30 -0.23 -16.80 -4.35
N THR A 31 -1.33 -16.86 -3.61
CA THR A 31 -2.44 -17.76 -3.90
C THR A 31 -3.25 -17.34 -5.14
N PRO A 32 -4.09 -18.21 -5.72
CA PRO A 32 -5.01 -17.82 -6.79
C PRO A 32 -5.90 -16.63 -6.44
N ALA A 33 -6.36 -16.52 -5.18
CA ALA A 33 -7.14 -15.38 -4.69
C ALA A 33 -6.33 -14.07 -4.78
N HIS A 34 -5.05 -14.07 -4.38
CA HIS A 34 -4.17 -12.93 -4.55
C HIS A 34 -4.05 -12.52 -6.03
N TYR A 35 -3.86 -13.49 -6.94
CA TYR A 35 -3.78 -13.19 -8.38
C TYR A 35 -5.06 -12.58 -8.93
N THR A 36 -6.22 -13.10 -8.51
CA THR A 36 -7.54 -12.56 -8.89
C THR A 36 -7.67 -11.10 -8.49
N LEU A 37 -7.39 -10.79 -7.22
CA LEU A 37 -7.53 -9.42 -6.72
C LEU A 37 -6.47 -8.48 -7.31
N MET A 38 -5.22 -8.92 -7.47
CA MET A 38 -4.19 -8.12 -8.13
C MET A 38 -4.54 -7.83 -9.59
N LYS A 39 -5.15 -8.78 -10.30
CA LYS A 39 -5.58 -8.56 -11.69
C LYS A 39 -6.69 -7.51 -11.78
N GLY A 40 -7.57 -7.49 -10.77
CA GLY A 40 -8.72 -6.64 -10.76
C GLY A 40 -8.49 -5.23 -10.20
N PHE A 41 -7.57 -5.09 -9.26
CA PHE A 41 -7.46 -3.88 -8.45
C PHE A 41 -6.04 -3.29 -8.39
N TRP A 42 -5.04 -3.90 -9.02
CA TRP A 42 -3.69 -3.36 -9.15
C TRP A 42 -3.37 -2.99 -10.60
N PRO A 43 -2.72 -1.83 -10.81
CA PRO A 43 -2.35 -0.79 -9.84
C PRO A 43 -3.59 -0.09 -9.26
N GLY A 44 -3.58 0.19 -7.94
CA GLY A 44 -4.75 0.83 -7.33
C GLY A 44 -4.75 0.86 -5.79
N PRO A 45 -5.91 1.21 -5.18
CA PRO A 45 -6.03 1.41 -3.74
C PRO A 45 -6.37 0.12 -2.97
N LEU A 46 -5.82 -1.02 -3.38
CA LEU A 46 -5.93 -2.30 -2.66
C LEU A 46 -4.58 -2.69 -2.05
N THR A 47 -4.54 -2.88 -0.75
CA THR A 47 -3.41 -3.46 -0.02
C THR A 47 -3.76 -4.91 0.36
N LEU A 48 -2.89 -5.85 0.02
CA LEU A 48 -3.05 -7.26 0.36
C LEU A 48 -1.98 -7.68 1.38
N LEU A 49 -2.38 -8.53 2.34
CA LEU A 49 -1.46 -9.15 3.28
C LEU A 49 -0.86 -10.43 2.69
N PHE A 50 0.43 -10.62 2.94
CA PHE A 50 1.20 -11.78 2.51
C PHE A 50 2.09 -12.27 3.64
N GLU A 51 2.51 -13.54 3.58
CA GLU A 51 3.61 -14.05 4.37
C GLU A 51 4.94 -13.52 3.85
N PRO A 52 5.73 -12.81 4.67
CA PRO A 52 7.01 -12.25 4.23
C PRO A 52 8.08 -13.34 4.08
N ARG A 53 8.98 -13.18 3.12
CA ARG A 53 10.27 -13.87 3.09
C ARG A 53 11.21 -13.27 4.13
N SER A 54 12.28 -14.00 4.47
CA SER A 54 13.31 -13.58 5.44
C SER A 54 14.05 -12.29 5.04
N VAL A 55 14.00 -11.89 3.77
CA VAL A 55 14.54 -10.61 3.28
C VAL A 55 13.80 -9.40 3.88
N ILE A 56 12.55 -9.56 4.34
CA ILE A 56 11.80 -8.51 5.01
C ILE A 56 12.19 -8.45 6.49
N PRO A 57 12.72 -7.33 6.97
CA PRO A 57 13.04 -7.15 8.39
C PRO A 57 11.81 -7.37 9.30
N LYS A 58 12.01 -8.08 10.40
CA LYS A 58 10.91 -8.44 11.33
C LYS A 58 10.18 -7.23 11.92
N ASN A 59 10.86 -6.09 12.05
CA ASN A 59 10.25 -4.84 12.52
C ASN A 59 9.32 -4.15 11.51
N LEU A 60 9.30 -4.60 10.24
CA LEU A 60 8.37 -4.13 9.23
C LEU A 60 7.10 -5.00 9.14
N SER A 61 7.16 -6.23 9.66
CA SER A 61 6.04 -7.17 9.59
C SER A 61 5.77 -7.78 10.95
N ALA A 62 4.52 -7.88 11.34
CA ALA A 62 4.08 -8.64 12.52
C ALA A 62 3.64 -10.05 12.09
N GLY A 63 4.53 -10.80 11.41
CA GLY A 63 4.20 -12.10 10.80
C GLY A 63 3.55 -12.01 9.43
N ARG A 64 2.96 -10.87 9.07
CA ARG A 64 2.36 -10.58 7.77
C ARG A 64 2.80 -9.20 7.28
N ILE A 65 2.93 -9.03 5.98
CA ILE A 65 3.32 -7.76 5.35
C ILE A 65 2.25 -7.28 4.37
N GLY A 66 1.79 -6.04 4.53
CA GLY A 66 0.87 -5.41 3.60
C GLY A 66 1.64 -4.85 2.40
N ILE A 67 1.25 -5.25 1.20
CA ILE A 67 1.87 -4.80 -0.04
C ILE A 67 0.80 -4.27 -0.99
N ARG A 68 1.16 -3.21 -1.73
CA ARG A 68 0.30 -2.57 -2.74
C ARG A 68 1.11 -2.17 -3.97
N GLN A 69 0.52 -2.28 -5.15
CA GLN A 69 1.00 -1.60 -6.34
C GLN A 69 0.21 -0.30 -6.49
N PRO A 70 0.83 0.88 -6.33
CA PRO A 70 0.08 2.15 -6.31
C PRO A 70 -0.45 2.52 -7.69
N GLY A 71 -1.62 3.19 -7.74
CA GLY A 71 -2.20 3.72 -8.98
C GLY A 71 -1.41 4.91 -9.56
N ASN A 72 -0.77 5.70 -8.72
CA ASN A 72 -0.01 6.88 -9.15
C ASN A 72 1.24 6.47 -9.95
N SER A 73 1.38 6.98 -11.17
CA SER A 73 2.45 6.64 -12.11
C SER A 73 3.82 7.17 -11.66
N ILE A 74 3.87 8.35 -11.05
CA ILE A 74 5.11 8.95 -10.54
C ILE A 74 5.68 8.06 -9.44
N THR A 75 4.84 7.62 -8.50
CA THR A 75 5.26 6.71 -7.43
C THR A 75 5.77 5.39 -7.99
N ARG A 76 5.10 4.80 -8.99
CA ARG A 76 5.59 3.57 -9.62
C ARG A 76 6.92 3.76 -10.34
N GLY A 77 7.08 4.86 -11.09
CA GLY A 77 8.34 5.20 -11.75
C GLY A 77 9.48 5.40 -10.75
N LEU A 78 9.23 6.04 -9.62
CA LEU A 78 10.22 6.18 -8.55
C LEU A 78 10.66 4.82 -8.00
N ILE A 79 9.71 3.93 -7.67
CA ILE A 79 10.01 2.57 -7.18
C ILE A 79 10.82 1.78 -8.22
N GLU A 80 10.47 1.91 -9.49
CA GLU A 80 11.17 1.24 -10.60
C GLU A 80 12.60 1.75 -10.73
N SER A 81 12.80 3.07 -10.68
CA SER A 81 14.13 3.71 -10.76
C SER A 81 15.03 3.31 -9.60
N ILE A 82 14.48 3.19 -8.38
CA ILE A 82 15.21 2.73 -7.19
C ILE A 82 15.51 1.21 -7.29
N GLY A 83 14.70 0.45 -8.02
CA GLY A 83 14.82 -0.99 -8.13
C GLY A 83 14.42 -1.78 -6.88
N GLN A 84 13.90 -1.10 -5.86
CA GLN A 84 13.51 -1.71 -4.57
C GLN A 84 12.14 -1.22 -4.11
N PRO A 85 11.40 -2.01 -3.29
CA PRO A 85 10.16 -1.57 -2.68
C PRO A 85 10.41 -0.41 -1.70
N ILE A 86 9.42 0.45 -1.56
CA ILE A 86 9.46 1.56 -0.59
C ILE A 86 8.38 1.38 0.48
N THR A 87 8.63 1.87 1.67
CA THR A 87 7.61 1.93 2.73
C THR A 87 6.65 3.09 2.47
N ALA A 88 5.38 2.92 2.86
CA ALA A 88 4.32 3.88 2.52
C ALA A 88 3.44 4.25 3.72
N PRO A 89 3.96 4.82 4.79
CA PRO A 89 3.14 5.49 5.78
C PRO A 89 2.65 6.85 5.22
N SER A 90 1.58 7.39 5.79
CA SER A 90 1.20 8.79 5.56
C SER A 90 2.30 9.75 6.05
N ALA A 91 2.42 10.93 5.43
CA ALA A 91 3.49 11.90 5.70
C ALA A 91 3.12 12.90 6.83
N ASN A 92 2.62 12.40 7.95
CA ASN A 92 2.22 13.15 9.15
C ASN A 92 2.82 12.54 10.40
N THR A 93 2.88 13.31 11.50
CA THR A 93 3.11 12.78 12.85
C THR A 93 1.96 11.84 13.23
N GLU A 94 2.22 10.83 14.07
CA GLU A 94 1.17 9.89 14.48
C GLU A 94 0.06 10.60 15.26
N GLY A 95 -1.18 10.45 14.79
CA GLY A 95 -2.37 11.08 15.38
C GLY A 95 -2.83 12.37 14.70
N GLU A 96 -2.03 12.94 13.81
CA GLU A 96 -2.43 14.09 12.99
C GLU A 96 -3.13 13.65 11.70
N ASP A 97 -3.85 14.56 11.05
CA ASP A 97 -4.46 14.32 9.74
C ASP A 97 -3.38 14.19 8.66
N PRO A 98 -3.58 13.30 7.68
CA PRO A 98 -2.65 13.16 6.55
C PRO A 98 -2.61 14.45 5.71
N PRO A 99 -1.42 15.02 5.41
CA PRO A 99 -1.27 16.19 4.55
C PRO A 99 -1.65 15.85 3.11
N THR A 100 -2.16 16.85 2.40
CA THR A 100 -2.53 16.74 0.97
C THR A 100 -1.60 17.54 0.05
N THR A 101 -0.69 18.33 0.59
CA THR A 101 0.28 19.14 -0.19
C THR A 101 1.69 18.96 0.34
N ALA A 102 2.67 19.17 -0.54
CA ALA A 102 4.09 19.18 -0.17
C ALA A 102 4.40 20.25 0.90
N LYS A 103 3.74 21.41 0.84
CA LYS A 103 3.87 22.48 1.84
C LYS A 103 3.47 22.00 3.23
N GLN A 104 2.33 21.32 3.38
CA GLN A 104 1.90 20.75 4.66
C GLN A 104 2.87 19.69 5.19
N VAL A 105 3.46 18.89 4.30
CA VAL A 105 4.52 17.91 4.66
C VAL A 105 5.75 18.64 5.18
N ASP A 106 6.18 19.70 4.51
CA ASP A 106 7.35 20.50 4.92
C ASP A 106 7.12 21.18 6.29
N GLU A 107 5.95 21.76 6.49
CA GLU A 107 5.56 22.38 7.76
C GLU A 107 5.55 21.37 8.94
N SER A 108 5.08 20.14 8.70
CA SER A 108 4.98 19.09 9.73
C SER A 108 6.28 18.32 9.95
N LEU A 109 6.94 17.89 8.89
CA LEU A 109 8.06 16.94 8.95
C LEU A 109 9.36 17.43 8.28
N GLY A 110 9.35 18.57 7.57
CA GLY A 110 10.43 19.02 6.68
C GLY A 110 11.82 18.99 7.31
N LYS A 111 11.94 19.43 8.59
CA LYS A 111 13.22 19.39 9.34
C LYS A 111 13.81 17.99 9.54
N SER A 112 13.02 16.94 9.33
CA SER A 112 13.38 15.54 9.53
C SER A 112 13.47 14.74 8.24
N LEU A 113 13.25 15.40 7.09
CA LEU A 113 13.26 14.78 5.76
C LEU A 113 14.45 15.27 4.96
N ASP A 114 15.08 14.38 4.22
CA ASP A 114 16.20 14.71 3.32
C ASP A 114 15.70 15.33 2.01
N LEU A 115 14.48 14.95 1.57
CA LEU A 115 13.88 15.40 0.31
C LEU A 115 12.35 15.29 0.37
N ILE A 116 11.67 16.28 -0.21
CA ILE A 116 10.24 16.26 -0.50
C ILE A 116 10.06 16.37 -2.01
N ILE A 117 9.36 15.40 -2.60
CA ILE A 117 8.98 15.45 -4.02
C ILE A 117 7.57 16.01 -4.09
N ASP A 118 7.43 17.20 -4.67
CA ASP A 118 6.12 17.81 -4.90
C ASP A 118 5.49 17.24 -6.18
N GLY A 119 4.51 16.39 -6.02
CA GLY A 119 3.70 15.83 -7.11
C GLY A 119 2.36 16.55 -7.30
N GLY A 120 2.19 17.74 -6.71
CA GLY A 120 0.94 18.48 -6.69
C GLY A 120 0.06 18.10 -5.50
N THR A 121 -1.16 18.62 -5.49
CA THR A 121 -2.13 18.36 -4.44
C THR A 121 -2.67 16.94 -4.53
N CYS A 122 -2.55 16.17 -3.43
CA CYS A 122 -3.20 14.88 -3.34
C CYS A 122 -4.72 15.08 -3.21
N PRO A 123 -5.53 14.29 -3.92
CA PRO A 123 -6.99 14.43 -3.84
C PRO A 123 -7.54 14.14 -2.43
N GLY A 124 -6.69 13.63 -1.53
CA GLY A 124 -7.12 13.16 -0.22
C GLY A 124 -7.97 11.89 -0.33
N GLY A 125 -8.83 11.67 0.66
CA GLY A 125 -9.83 10.63 0.59
C GLY A 125 -9.51 9.39 1.42
N GLU A 126 -10.23 8.32 1.11
CA GLU A 126 -10.16 7.08 1.87
C GLU A 126 -8.80 6.37 1.70
N PRO A 127 -8.30 5.72 2.75
CA PRO A 127 -7.11 4.90 2.66
C PRO A 127 -7.34 3.71 1.71
N SER A 128 -6.27 3.00 1.36
CA SER A 128 -6.41 1.74 0.64
C SER A 128 -7.18 0.71 1.48
N THR A 129 -8.08 -0.03 0.84
CA THR A 129 -8.71 -1.20 1.45
C THR A 129 -7.64 -2.24 1.75
N LEU A 130 -7.63 -2.78 2.97
CA LEU A 130 -6.67 -3.80 3.42
C LEU A 130 -7.37 -5.13 3.60
N VAL A 131 -6.91 -6.13 2.86
CA VAL A 131 -7.48 -7.48 2.86
C VAL A 131 -6.42 -8.52 3.20
N ASP A 132 -6.80 -9.47 4.03
CA ASP A 132 -6.03 -10.67 4.34
C ASP A 132 -6.57 -11.85 3.54
N LEU A 133 -5.67 -12.53 2.83
CA LEU A 133 -5.94 -13.75 2.06
C LEU A 133 -5.04 -14.91 2.51
N THR A 134 -4.40 -14.79 3.66
CA THR A 134 -3.52 -15.83 4.20
C THR A 134 -4.28 -16.98 4.86
N GLU A 135 -5.56 -16.76 5.17
CA GLU A 135 -6.50 -17.76 5.66
C GLU A 135 -7.38 -18.29 4.52
N SER A 136 -8.23 -19.27 4.80
CA SER A 136 -9.13 -19.89 3.81
C SER A 136 -10.18 -18.95 3.24
N THR A 137 -10.54 -17.89 3.95
CA THR A 137 -11.51 -16.88 3.55
C THR A 137 -10.89 -15.49 3.56
N ALA A 138 -11.30 -14.65 2.61
CA ALA A 138 -10.86 -13.25 2.58
C ALA A 138 -11.40 -12.48 3.80
N GLN A 139 -10.52 -11.78 4.50
CA GLN A 139 -10.88 -10.99 5.68
C GLN A 139 -10.61 -9.51 5.42
N LEU A 140 -11.62 -8.66 5.67
CA LEU A 140 -11.45 -7.21 5.66
C LEU A 140 -10.75 -6.77 6.95
N ILE A 141 -9.51 -6.31 6.83
CA ILE A 141 -8.73 -5.80 7.97
C ILE A 141 -8.95 -4.30 8.18
N ARG A 142 -9.11 -3.57 7.09
CA ARG A 142 -9.41 -2.14 7.12
C ARG A 142 -10.24 -1.74 5.90
N PRO A 143 -11.40 -1.10 6.11
CA PRO A 143 -12.15 -0.51 5.01
C PRO A 143 -11.36 0.63 4.35
N GLY A 144 -11.67 0.92 3.08
CA GLY A 144 -11.04 1.97 2.29
C GLY A 144 -11.72 2.12 0.94
N ALA A 145 -11.03 2.75 -0.01
CA ALA A 145 -11.57 3.17 -1.30
C ALA A 145 -12.24 2.07 -2.16
N ILE A 146 -11.97 0.79 -1.87
CA ILE A 146 -12.66 -0.33 -2.53
C ILE A 146 -13.64 -0.96 -1.54
N PRO A 147 -14.96 -0.93 -1.80
CA PRO A 147 -15.94 -1.63 -0.98
C PRO A 147 -15.65 -3.13 -0.90
N PHE A 148 -15.72 -3.73 0.28
CA PHE A 148 -15.39 -5.14 0.47
C PHE A 148 -16.28 -6.07 -0.38
N LYS A 149 -17.53 -5.71 -0.60
CA LYS A 149 -18.44 -6.42 -1.50
C LYS A 149 -17.86 -6.60 -2.92
N ASN A 150 -17.13 -5.61 -3.44
CA ASN A 150 -16.50 -5.73 -4.76
C ASN A 150 -15.35 -6.75 -4.75
N ILE A 151 -14.66 -6.88 -3.61
CA ILE A 151 -13.62 -7.88 -3.38
C ILE A 151 -14.22 -9.30 -3.39
N GLU A 152 -15.31 -9.48 -2.64
CA GLU A 152 -16.04 -10.76 -2.57
C GLU A 152 -16.59 -11.19 -3.94
N LEU A 153 -17.18 -10.23 -4.69
CA LEU A 153 -17.68 -10.48 -6.05
C LEU A 153 -16.54 -10.87 -7.00
N ALA A 154 -15.39 -10.24 -6.92
CA ALA A 154 -14.23 -10.59 -7.74
C ALA A 154 -13.72 -12.01 -7.42
N LEU A 155 -13.72 -12.40 -6.16
CA LEU A 155 -13.28 -13.73 -5.71
C LEU A 155 -14.27 -14.83 -6.08
N SER A 156 -15.58 -14.53 -6.13
CA SER A 156 -16.62 -15.48 -6.54
C SER A 156 -16.73 -15.67 -8.07
N GLY A 157 -15.96 -14.92 -8.85
CA GLY A 157 -16.00 -14.97 -10.33
C GLY A 157 -17.18 -14.23 -10.96
N ASN A 158 -17.99 -13.50 -10.17
CA ASN A 158 -19.26 -12.91 -10.61
C ASN A 158 -19.16 -11.48 -11.16
N THR A 159 -17.96 -10.89 -11.27
CA THR A 159 -17.77 -9.56 -11.89
C THR A 159 -16.44 -9.39 -12.61
N LYS A 160 -16.46 -8.70 -13.74
CA LYS A 160 -15.25 -8.03 -14.25
C LYS A 160 -14.95 -6.88 -13.28
N PRO A 161 -13.73 -6.78 -12.73
CA PRO A 161 -13.36 -5.64 -11.91
C PRO A 161 -13.46 -4.37 -12.76
N ASN A 162 -14.32 -3.43 -12.34
CA ASN A 162 -14.28 -2.09 -12.88
C ASN A 162 -12.98 -1.44 -12.39
N HIS A 163 -12.04 -1.23 -13.28
CA HIS A 163 -10.98 -0.26 -13.03
C HIS A 163 -11.67 1.10 -12.87
N PRO A 164 -11.58 1.78 -11.72
CA PRO A 164 -11.85 3.20 -11.71
C PRO A 164 -10.88 3.84 -12.70
N GLU A 165 -11.41 4.57 -13.67
CA GLU A 165 -10.59 5.38 -14.56
C GLU A 165 -9.69 6.23 -13.67
N VAL A 166 -8.39 6.04 -13.82
CA VAL A 166 -7.39 6.88 -13.17
C VAL A 166 -7.45 8.20 -13.92
N LEU A 167 -8.25 9.14 -13.37
CA LEU A 167 -8.17 10.53 -13.78
C LEU A 167 -6.72 10.95 -13.60
N GLY A 168 -6.10 11.32 -14.71
CA GLY A 168 -4.69 11.65 -14.90
C GLY A 168 -4.20 12.86 -14.09
#